data_14642ab7de7834ec7e3b18c3a35f25b1
#
_entry.id   14642ab7de7834ec7e3b18c3a35f25b1
#
_cell.length_a   1.000
_cell.length_b   1.000
_cell.length_c   1.000
_cell.angle_alpha   90.00
_cell.angle_beta   90.00
_cell.angle_gamma   90.00
#
_symmetry.space_group_name_H-M   'P 1'
#
loop_
_entity.id
_entity.type
_entity.pdbx_description
1 polymer ?
#
loop_
_entity_poly.entity_id
_entity_poly.type
_entity_poly.pdbx_seq_one_letter_code
_entity_poly.pdbx_strand_id
1 'polypeptide(L)' 'MHFFCIADSASSLGFKLAGVETREVSARSEALEAFKVAASSEGVGVILVTQKAASLIEEELNELLYSKSLPLVLEIPSR' A
#
# COMPACT_ATOMS: atom_id res chain seq x y z
N MET A 1 -14.95 -5.21 4.90
CA MET A 1 -13.56 -5.22 4.43
C MET A 1 -13.42 -4.27 3.24
N HIS A 2 -12.41 -3.44 3.23
CA HIS A 2 -12.15 -2.58 2.07
C HIS A 2 -10.66 -2.55 1.76
N PHE A 3 -10.35 -2.01 0.59
CA PHE A 3 -9.01 -1.99 0.05
C PHE A 3 -8.38 -0.63 0.29
N PHE A 4 -7.08 -0.63 0.54
CA PHE A 4 -6.28 0.59 0.66
C PHE A 4 -5.09 0.44 -0.29
N CYS A 5 -4.84 1.44 -1.13
CA CYS A 5 -3.75 1.38 -2.10
C CYS A 5 -2.65 2.39 -1.76
N ILE A 6 -1.41 1.92 -1.82
CA ILE A 6 -0.22 2.78 -1.70
C ILE A 6 0.44 2.75 -3.07
N ALA A 7 0.48 3.89 -3.74
CA ALA A 7 0.90 3.94 -5.14
C ALA A 7 1.89 5.04 -5.42
N ASP A 8 2.77 4.80 -6.40
CA ASP A 8 3.60 5.85 -6.97
C ASP A 8 2.74 6.82 -7.79
N SER A 9 3.31 8.00 -8.12
CA SER A 9 2.53 9.06 -8.78
C SER A 9 1.97 8.64 -10.13
N ALA A 10 2.70 7.84 -10.89
CA ALA A 10 2.23 7.41 -12.21
C ALA A 10 1.04 6.44 -12.14
N SER A 11 0.91 5.70 -11.04
CA SER A 11 -0.14 4.69 -10.88
C SER A 11 -1.34 5.16 -10.07
N SER A 12 -1.16 6.18 -9.21
CA SER A 12 -2.18 6.56 -8.22
C SER A 12 -3.49 7.02 -8.83
N LEU A 13 -3.44 7.76 -9.94
CA LEU A 13 -4.65 8.32 -10.53
C LEU A 13 -5.64 7.23 -10.95
N GLY A 14 -5.15 6.15 -11.55
CA GLY A 14 -6.02 5.05 -11.96
C GLY A 14 -6.79 4.44 -10.81
N PHE A 15 -6.13 4.24 -9.68
CA PHE A 15 -6.77 3.68 -8.50
C PHE A 15 -7.78 4.64 -7.88
N LYS A 16 -7.45 5.93 -7.84
CA LYS A 16 -8.37 6.95 -7.34
C LYS A 16 -9.63 7.02 -8.21
N LEU A 17 -9.47 6.96 -9.53
CA LEU A 17 -10.60 6.97 -10.44
C LEU A 17 -11.48 5.73 -10.32
N ALA A 18 -10.90 4.61 -9.90
CA ALA A 18 -11.64 3.38 -9.66
C ALA A 18 -12.36 3.36 -8.31
N GLY A 19 -12.21 4.41 -7.51
CA GLY A 19 -12.88 4.50 -6.22
C GLY A 19 -12.15 3.82 -5.08
N VAL A 20 -10.90 3.42 -5.28
CA VAL A 20 -10.08 2.82 -4.24
C VAL A 20 -9.42 3.91 -3.40
N GLU A 21 -9.46 3.78 -2.09
CA GLU A 21 -8.75 4.70 -1.21
C GLU A 21 -7.25 4.57 -1.49
N THR A 22 -6.62 5.67 -1.92
CA THR A 22 -5.27 5.63 -2.45
C THR A 22 -4.41 6.73 -1.82
N ARG A 23 -3.21 6.35 -1.39
CA ARG A 23 -2.21 7.30 -0.92
C ARG A 23 -1.05 7.29 -1.91
N GLU A 24 -0.76 8.45 -2.49
CA GLU A 24 0.36 8.61 -3.42
C GLU A 24 1.64 8.86 -2.63
N VAL A 25 2.70 8.13 -2.96
CA VAL A 25 3.98 8.24 -2.27
C VAL A 25 5.12 8.35 -3.28
N SER A 26 6.16 9.11 -2.93
CA SER A 26 7.35 9.26 -3.76
C SER A 26 8.65 9.12 -2.98
N ALA A 27 8.57 9.02 -1.65
CA ALA A 27 9.73 8.87 -0.78
C ALA A 27 9.45 7.84 0.30
N ARG A 28 10.52 7.29 0.88
CA ARG A 28 10.40 6.25 1.91
C ARG A 28 9.56 6.72 3.11
N SER A 29 9.77 7.95 3.58
CA SER A 29 9.01 8.45 4.73
C SER A 29 7.50 8.50 4.46
N GLU A 30 7.13 8.91 3.26
CA GLU A 30 5.72 8.93 2.85
C GLU A 30 5.14 7.53 2.77
N ALA A 31 5.90 6.60 2.19
CA ALA A 31 5.46 5.22 2.04
C ALA A 31 5.30 4.54 3.39
N LEU A 32 6.23 4.76 4.33
CA LEU A 32 6.15 4.21 5.68
C LEU A 32 4.93 4.75 6.42
N GLU A 33 4.68 6.05 6.32
CA GLU A 33 3.52 6.65 6.97
C GLU A 33 2.22 6.09 6.41
N ALA A 34 2.12 6.00 5.08
CA ALA A 34 0.94 5.43 4.44
C ALA A 34 0.72 3.98 4.85
N PHE A 35 1.79 3.20 4.93
CA PHE A 35 1.72 1.82 5.34
C PHE A 35 1.25 1.67 6.80
N LYS A 36 1.77 2.50 7.70
CA LYS A 36 1.36 2.50 9.10
C LYS A 36 -0.12 2.85 9.24
N VAL A 37 -0.58 3.86 8.51
CA VAL A 37 -1.99 4.26 8.52
C VAL A 37 -2.87 3.11 8.02
N ALA A 38 -2.49 2.49 6.91
CA ALA A 38 -3.26 1.40 6.34
C ALA A 38 -3.30 0.18 7.28
N ALA A 39 -2.17 -0.17 7.87
CA ALA A 39 -2.07 -1.34 8.73
C ALA A 39 -2.82 -1.17 10.05
N SER A 40 -2.96 0.07 10.53
CA SER A 40 -3.64 0.35 11.79
C SER A 40 -5.11 0.73 11.62
N SER A 41 -5.58 0.91 10.39
CA SER A 41 -6.98 1.30 10.14
C SER A 41 -7.92 0.11 10.26
N GLU A 42 -8.99 0.27 11.02
CA GLU A 42 -10.02 -0.75 11.11
C GLU A 42 -10.76 -0.87 9.77
N GLY A 43 -11.09 -2.09 9.40
CA GLY A 43 -11.85 -2.36 8.20
C GLY A 43 -11.00 -2.55 6.95
N VAL A 44 -9.72 -2.20 6.97
CA VAL A 44 -8.83 -2.48 5.84
C VAL A 44 -8.43 -3.96 5.89
N GLY A 45 -8.86 -4.70 4.88
CA GLY A 45 -8.52 -6.12 4.79
C GLY A 45 -7.42 -6.42 3.78
N VAL A 46 -7.24 -5.53 2.82
CA VAL A 46 -6.24 -5.70 1.76
C VAL A 46 -5.51 -4.38 1.53
N ILE A 47 -4.18 -4.43 1.54
CA ILE A 47 -3.33 -3.31 1.16
C ILE A 47 -2.71 -3.63 -0.20
N LEU A 48 -3.03 -2.81 -1.20
CA LEU A 48 -2.44 -2.92 -2.53
C LEU A 48 -1.24 -1.98 -2.59
N VAL A 49 -0.08 -2.48 -2.99
CA VAL A 49 1.13 -1.67 -3.06
C VAL A 49 1.72 -1.81 -4.47
N THR A 50 1.92 -0.70 -5.17
CA THR A 50 2.56 -0.77 -6.48
C THR A 50 4.04 -1.10 -6.33
N GLN A 51 4.64 -1.69 -7.37
CA GLN A 51 6.05 -2.11 -7.32
C GLN A 51 6.99 -0.97 -6.91
N LYS A 52 6.79 0.23 -7.46
CA LYS A 52 7.65 1.36 -7.13
C LYS A 52 7.47 1.79 -5.68
N ALA A 53 6.24 1.80 -5.19
CA ALA A 53 5.99 2.13 -3.79
C ALA A 53 6.53 1.05 -2.86
N ALA A 54 6.37 -0.21 -3.23
CA ALA A 54 6.85 -1.36 -2.44
C ALA A 54 8.37 -1.33 -2.27
N SER A 55 9.10 -0.91 -3.30
CA SER A 55 10.57 -0.85 -3.23
C SER A 55 11.07 0.14 -2.17
N LEU A 56 10.22 1.09 -1.76
CA LEU A 56 10.58 2.07 -0.74
C LEU A 56 10.47 1.50 0.68
N ILE A 57 9.68 0.45 0.87
CA ILE A 57 9.41 -0.11 2.19
C ILE A 57 9.51 -1.65 2.20
N GLU A 58 10.48 -2.18 1.48
CA GLU A 58 10.64 -3.62 1.29
C GLU A 58 10.75 -4.40 2.60
N GLU A 59 11.55 -3.90 3.54
CA GLU A 59 11.75 -4.58 4.82
C GLU A 59 10.47 -4.68 5.62
N GLU A 60 9.72 -3.59 5.68
CA GLU A 60 8.46 -3.52 6.42
C GLU A 60 7.40 -4.44 5.81
N LEU A 61 7.35 -4.50 4.49
CA LEU A 61 6.42 -5.39 3.80
C LEU A 61 6.76 -6.86 4.07
N ASN A 62 8.05 -7.19 4.05
CA ASN A 62 8.48 -8.56 4.32
C ASN A 62 8.11 -8.99 5.74
N GLU A 63 8.27 -8.11 6.72
CA GLU A 63 7.88 -8.40 8.09
C GLU A 63 6.39 -8.72 8.20
N LEU A 64 5.54 -7.94 7.53
CA LEU A 64 4.10 -8.16 7.56
C LEU A 64 3.71 -9.46 6.85
N LEU A 65 4.37 -9.79 5.74
CA LEU A 65 4.12 -11.02 5.02
C LEU A 65 4.40 -12.25 5.87
N TYR A 66 5.41 -12.20 6.73
CA TYR A 66 5.74 -13.30 7.62
C TYR A 66 4.83 -13.40 8.82
N SER A 67 4.16 -12.33 9.20
CA SER A 67 3.31 -12.32 10.40
C SER A 67 2.01 -13.10 10.22
N LYS A 68 1.57 -13.32 8.98
CA LYS A 68 0.33 -14.02 8.63
C LYS A 68 -0.93 -13.40 9.23
N SER A 69 -0.86 -12.14 9.63
CA SER A 69 -2.01 -11.43 10.17
C SER A 69 -2.60 -10.48 9.12
N LEU A 70 -3.85 -10.08 9.35
CA LEU A 70 -4.46 -9.06 8.50
C LEU A 70 -3.84 -7.70 8.80
N PRO A 71 -3.79 -6.81 7.82
CA PRO A 71 -4.33 -6.95 6.46
C PRO A 71 -3.42 -7.74 5.54
N LEU A 72 -4.01 -8.29 4.48
CA LEU A 72 -3.26 -8.96 3.43
C LEU A 72 -2.60 -7.91 2.54
N VAL A 73 -1.33 -8.11 2.21
CA VAL A 73 -0.59 -7.20 1.33
C VAL A 73 -0.37 -7.84 -0.03
N LEU A 74 -0.76 -7.13 -1.08
CA LEU A 74 -0.56 -7.57 -2.46
C LEU A 74 0.26 -6.53 -3.20
N GLU A 75 1.37 -6.97 -3.79
CA GLU A 75 2.18 -6.12 -4.65
C GLU A 75 1.64 -6.20 -6.07
N ILE A 76 1.41 -5.05 -6.68
CA ILE A 76 0.88 -4.96 -8.04
C ILE A 76 1.85 -4.19 -8.94
N PRO A 77 1.87 -4.49 -10.25
CA PRO A 77 2.78 -3.78 -11.16
C PRO A 77 2.54 -2.28 -11.18
N SER A 78 3.63 -1.52 -11.24
CA SER A 78 3.56 -0.07 -11.46
C SER A 78 3.35 0.22 -12.95
N ARG A 79 2.76 1.34 -13.18
CA ARG A 79 2.52 1.79 -14.53
C ARG A 79 3.79 2.23 -15.26
#